data_da17ef16ccd295eaceabb64b4eb5ec99
#
_entry.id   da17ef16ccd295eaceabb64b4eb5ec99
#
_cell.length_a   1.000
_cell.length_b   1.000
_cell.length_c   1.000
_cell.angle_alpha   90.00
_cell.angle_beta   90.00
_cell.angle_gamma   90.00
#
_symmetry.space_group_name_H-M   'P 1'
#
loop_
_entity.id
_entity.type
_entity.pdbx_description
1 polymer ?
#
loop_
_entity_poly.entity_id
_entity_poly.type
_entity_poly.pdbx_seq_one_letter_code
_entity_poly.pdbx_strand_id
1 'polypeptide(L)'
;MKIISIFVFVLLSSCAASVSSDVVFEEFSYGEHKNQKVDFYPGKTNKVLGWMHGGGWIFSGKRETRWIRRLGRYFKVNEDVNIFSIGYRYGRNTAPQAADDVLCAYQAIANEIEVRGLSKDDVTIMGLSAGGHLALLAGFKNSGDLSFPCQASIKPKAIINFFGIVDIEDNFNFLKENRPWLNYINIWVPPDKTIKEISTKYSPIQYLHQDIPKLVTVHGTDDSLVPYRQALMLEEALPEKNILITVDGGEHWRFTDEEHRAIKKQIDEFMIEEVWN
;
A
#
# COMPACT_ATOMS: atom_id res chain seq x y z
N MET A 1 15.85 37.45 60.75
CA MET A 1 16.62 36.75 59.66
C MET A 1 15.65 35.96 58.81
N LYS A 2 15.32 36.48 57.64
CA LYS A 2 14.45 35.73 56.67
C LYS A 2 15.32 35.02 55.65
N ILE A 3 15.27 33.70 55.64
CA ILE A 3 15.99 32.88 54.69
C ILE A 3 15.12 32.83 53.40
N ILE A 4 15.67 33.39 52.33
CA ILE A 4 15.07 33.31 50.99
C ILE A 4 15.62 32.05 50.33
N SER A 5 14.76 31.05 50.13
CA SER A 5 15.09 29.86 49.33
C SER A 5 14.88 30.18 47.85
N ILE A 6 15.99 30.20 47.11
CA ILE A 6 15.97 30.32 45.65
C ILE A 6 15.73 28.94 45.05
N PHE A 7 14.55 28.73 44.46
CA PHE A 7 14.27 27.57 43.64
C PHE A 7 14.85 27.80 42.23
N VAL A 8 15.91 27.07 41.90
CA VAL A 8 16.44 27.00 40.54
C VAL A 8 15.59 26.03 39.75
N PHE A 9 14.74 26.53 38.85
CA PHE A 9 14.05 25.72 37.84
C PHE A 9 15.04 25.35 36.74
N VAL A 10 15.50 24.10 36.72
CA VAL A 10 16.22 23.53 35.58
C VAL A 10 15.18 23.17 34.54
N LEU A 11 15.05 23.99 33.50
CA LEU A 11 14.32 23.65 32.29
C LEU A 11 15.11 22.59 31.52
N LEU A 12 14.72 21.33 31.70
CA LEU A 12 15.12 20.27 30.80
C LEU A 12 14.42 20.49 29.44
N SER A 13 15.13 21.18 28.55
CA SER A 13 14.75 21.26 27.15
C SER A 13 14.90 19.87 26.54
N SER A 14 13.81 19.11 26.46
CA SER A 14 13.75 17.91 25.64
C SER A 14 13.84 18.32 24.17
N CYS A 15 15.01 18.17 23.58
CA CYS A 15 15.17 18.17 22.14
C CYS A 15 14.33 16.98 21.56
N ALA A 16 13.05 17.21 21.35
CA ALA A 16 12.31 16.42 20.39
C ALA A 16 12.92 16.75 19.03
N ALA A 17 13.68 15.81 18.46
CA ALA A 17 14.14 15.91 17.09
C ALA A 17 12.90 16.08 16.20
N SER A 18 12.64 17.31 15.79
CA SER A 18 11.64 17.62 14.77
C SER A 18 12.11 16.91 13.50
N VAL A 19 11.33 15.93 13.06
CA VAL A 19 11.46 15.41 11.70
C VAL A 19 11.34 16.62 10.78
N SER A 20 12.40 16.90 10.04
CA SER A 20 12.53 18.02 9.13
C SER A 20 11.26 18.18 8.27
N SER A 21 10.75 19.39 8.21
CA SER A 21 9.50 19.81 7.57
C SER A 21 9.58 19.95 6.05
N ASP A 22 10.58 19.40 5.39
CA ASP A 22 10.93 19.75 4.02
C ASP A 22 10.68 18.63 3.00
N VAL A 23 9.66 17.77 3.25
CA VAL A 23 9.20 16.83 2.22
C VAL A 23 8.40 17.60 1.18
N VAL A 24 8.99 17.78 -0.01
CA VAL A 24 8.37 18.48 -1.12
C VAL A 24 7.42 17.52 -1.84
N PHE A 25 6.19 17.96 -2.09
CA PHE A 25 5.23 17.24 -2.91
C PHE A 25 4.29 18.20 -3.66
N GLU A 26 3.71 17.71 -4.75
CA GLU A 26 2.65 18.35 -5.51
C GLU A 26 1.38 17.51 -5.39
N GLU A 27 0.20 18.12 -5.39
CA GLU A 27 -1.07 17.40 -5.36
C GLU A 27 -1.84 17.62 -6.67
N PHE A 28 -2.39 16.54 -7.24
CA PHE A 28 -3.38 16.63 -8.30
C PHE A 28 -4.60 15.77 -8.01
N SER A 29 -5.75 16.12 -8.58
CA SER A 29 -7.02 15.40 -8.45
C SER A 29 -7.23 14.49 -9.65
N TYR A 30 -7.76 13.27 -9.39
CA TYR A 30 -8.22 12.35 -10.45
C TYR A 30 -9.74 12.12 -10.42
N GLY A 31 -10.44 12.80 -9.51
CA GLY A 31 -11.89 12.78 -9.37
C GLY A 31 -12.39 13.94 -8.51
N GLU A 32 -13.70 13.99 -8.29
CA GLU A 32 -14.36 15.12 -7.61
C GLU A 32 -14.33 15.02 -6.07
N HIS A 33 -14.20 13.81 -5.54
CA HIS A 33 -14.20 13.61 -4.09
C HIS A 33 -12.88 14.07 -3.47
N LYS A 34 -12.92 14.69 -2.29
CA LYS A 34 -11.75 15.23 -1.58
C LYS A 34 -10.59 14.23 -1.36
N ASN A 35 -10.89 12.92 -1.35
CA ASN A 35 -9.89 11.86 -1.20
C ASN A 35 -9.40 11.32 -2.55
N GLN A 36 -10.02 11.68 -3.67
CA GLN A 36 -9.61 11.29 -5.01
C GLN A 36 -8.48 12.20 -5.53
N LYS A 37 -7.36 12.13 -4.84
CA LYS A 37 -6.17 12.94 -5.08
C LYS A 37 -4.91 12.11 -4.95
N VAL A 38 -3.88 12.50 -5.68
CA VAL A 38 -2.54 11.91 -5.61
C VAL A 38 -1.56 12.98 -5.15
N ASP A 39 -0.68 12.63 -4.20
CA ASP A 39 0.50 13.43 -3.89
C ASP A 39 1.69 12.88 -4.67
N PHE A 40 2.29 13.72 -5.49
CA PHE A 40 3.51 13.42 -6.22
C PHE A 40 4.73 13.93 -5.46
N TYR A 41 5.61 13.04 -5.07
CA TYR A 41 6.90 13.33 -4.45
C TYR A 41 7.99 13.12 -5.50
N PRO A 42 8.61 14.19 -6.02
CA PRO A 42 9.65 14.07 -7.04
C PRO A 42 10.88 13.32 -6.50
N GLY A 43 11.40 12.40 -7.29
CA GLY A 43 12.67 11.70 -7.06
C GLY A 43 13.78 12.23 -7.94
N LYS A 44 14.99 11.66 -7.80
CA LYS A 44 16.19 12.04 -8.59
C LYS A 44 16.45 11.11 -9.78
N THR A 45 15.55 10.16 -10.04
CA THR A 45 15.63 9.18 -11.12
C THR A 45 14.38 9.25 -12.00
N ASN A 46 14.33 8.50 -13.10
CA ASN A 46 13.14 8.37 -13.93
C ASN A 46 12.18 7.25 -13.45
N LYS A 47 12.55 6.54 -12.40
CA LYS A 47 11.81 5.41 -11.84
C LYS A 47 10.56 5.89 -11.10
N VAL A 48 9.49 5.11 -11.15
CA VAL A 48 8.18 5.48 -10.61
C VAL A 48 7.70 4.45 -9.60
N LEU A 49 7.18 4.91 -8.47
CA LEU A 49 6.51 4.11 -7.45
C LEU A 49 5.09 4.63 -7.19
N GLY A 50 4.08 3.85 -7.54
CA GLY A 50 2.71 4.05 -7.08
C GLY A 50 2.55 3.49 -5.67
N TRP A 51 2.14 4.32 -4.70
CA TRP A 51 2.03 3.95 -3.30
C TRP A 51 0.59 3.96 -2.81
N MET A 52 0.16 2.87 -2.16
CA MET A 52 -1.18 2.70 -1.62
C MET A 52 -1.14 2.40 -0.11
N HIS A 53 -1.69 3.32 0.68
CA HIS A 53 -1.73 3.16 2.14
C HIS A 53 -2.71 2.06 2.58
N GLY A 54 -2.48 1.49 3.77
CA GLY A 54 -3.41 0.56 4.41
C GLY A 54 -4.57 1.26 5.13
N GLY A 55 -5.26 0.52 6.00
CA GLY A 55 -6.33 1.06 6.84
C GLY A 55 -7.66 0.34 6.69
N GLY A 56 -7.69 -0.91 6.17
CA GLY A 56 -8.89 -1.74 6.05
C GLY A 56 -9.98 -1.13 5.18
N TRP A 57 -9.65 -0.20 4.28
CA TRP A 57 -10.55 0.59 3.45
C TRP A 57 -11.56 1.45 4.25
N ILE A 58 -11.46 1.49 5.59
CA ILE A 58 -12.43 2.19 6.46
C ILE A 58 -11.86 3.41 7.15
N PHE A 59 -10.53 3.54 7.24
CA PHE A 59 -9.86 4.69 7.84
C PHE A 59 -8.51 4.97 7.18
N SER A 60 -7.93 6.15 7.52
CA SER A 60 -6.62 6.60 7.04
C SER A 60 -6.68 7.42 5.75
N GLY A 61 -5.56 7.99 5.38
CA GLY A 61 -5.39 8.80 4.18
C GLY A 61 -3.93 8.83 3.75
N LYS A 62 -3.69 9.21 2.51
CA LYS A 62 -2.37 9.22 1.87
C LYS A 62 -1.29 10.02 2.60
N ARG A 63 -1.68 11.04 3.39
CA ARG A 63 -0.77 11.95 4.09
C ARG A 63 -0.56 11.61 5.57
N GLU A 64 -1.14 10.55 6.08
CA GLU A 64 -0.84 10.20 7.46
C GLU A 64 0.66 9.93 7.64
N THR A 65 1.28 10.67 8.54
CA THR A 65 2.73 10.60 8.82
C THR A 65 3.23 9.17 9.03
N ARG A 66 2.40 8.31 9.61
CA ARG A 66 2.76 6.90 9.82
C ARG A 66 3.00 6.14 8.51
N TRP A 67 2.24 6.44 7.45
CA TRP A 67 2.37 5.76 6.16
C TRP A 67 3.60 6.22 5.41
N ILE A 68 3.86 7.52 5.36
CA ILE A 68 5.07 8.09 4.76
C ILE A 68 6.32 7.59 5.50
N ARG A 69 6.28 7.49 6.86
CA ARG A 69 7.38 6.92 7.64
C ARG A 69 7.60 5.44 7.33
N ARG A 70 6.53 4.66 7.13
CA ARG A 70 6.62 3.24 6.77
C ARG A 70 7.23 3.07 5.38
N LEU A 71 6.77 3.85 4.41
CA LEU A 71 7.35 3.88 3.08
C LEU A 71 8.83 4.26 3.10
N GLY A 72 9.20 5.27 3.89
CA GLY A 72 10.58 5.74 4.07
C GLY A 72 11.56 4.71 4.66
N ARG A 73 11.07 3.57 5.18
CA ARG A 73 11.94 2.45 5.56
C ARG A 73 12.51 1.72 4.33
N TYR A 74 11.84 1.79 3.19
CA TYR A 74 12.18 1.07 1.96
C TYR A 74 12.64 2.00 0.85
N PHE A 75 12.02 3.16 0.71
CA PHE A 75 12.32 4.15 -0.32
C PHE A 75 12.49 5.53 0.30
N LYS A 76 13.59 6.21 -0.01
CA LYS A 76 13.82 7.56 0.45
C LYS A 76 12.97 8.54 -0.37
N VAL A 77 12.04 9.19 0.31
CA VAL A 77 11.17 10.22 -0.28
C VAL A 77 12.00 11.40 -0.79
N ASN A 78 11.70 11.90 -1.98
CA ASN A 78 12.42 12.94 -2.71
C ASN A 78 13.88 12.59 -3.10
N GLU A 79 14.26 11.32 -3.06
CA GLU A 79 15.61 10.88 -3.44
C GLU A 79 15.59 9.74 -4.45
N ASP A 80 15.13 8.54 -4.06
CA ASP A 80 15.35 7.32 -4.85
C ASP A 80 14.47 7.26 -6.09
N VAL A 81 13.17 7.45 -5.95
CA VAL A 81 12.17 7.27 -7.00
C VAL A 81 11.12 8.38 -6.96
N ASN A 82 10.41 8.58 -8.07
CA ASN A 82 9.23 9.44 -8.12
C ASN A 82 8.05 8.69 -7.51
N ILE A 83 7.48 9.20 -6.41
CA ILE A 83 6.43 8.53 -5.67
C ILE A 83 5.09 9.20 -5.93
N PHE A 84 4.10 8.43 -6.38
CA PHE A 84 2.70 8.82 -6.46
C PHE A 84 1.93 8.18 -5.31
N SER A 85 1.68 8.95 -4.25
CA SER A 85 0.92 8.51 -3.08
C SER A 85 -0.57 8.68 -3.32
N ILE A 86 -1.27 7.56 -3.50
CA ILE A 86 -2.66 7.52 -3.93
C ILE A 86 -3.58 7.63 -2.72
N GLY A 87 -4.44 8.65 -2.73
CA GLY A 87 -5.62 8.73 -1.88
C GLY A 87 -6.79 8.04 -2.56
N TYR A 88 -7.71 7.50 -1.78
CA TYR A 88 -8.93 6.86 -2.25
C TYR A 88 -10.06 7.06 -1.24
N ARG A 89 -11.31 6.87 -1.66
CA ARG A 89 -12.47 6.94 -0.76
C ARG A 89 -12.46 5.76 0.19
N TYR A 90 -12.64 6.04 1.46
CA TYR A 90 -12.68 5.04 2.52
C TYR A 90 -13.78 5.37 3.53
N GLY A 91 -14.20 4.40 4.30
CA GLY A 91 -15.19 4.57 5.35
C GLY A 91 -16.16 3.40 5.46
N ARG A 92 -17.13 3.54 6.36
CA ARG A 92 -18.23 2.58 6.50
C ARG A 92 -19.09 2.55 5.23
N ASN A 93 -19.44 1.35 4.78
CA ASN A 93 -20.35 1.15 3.64
C ASN A 93 -19.84 1.77 2.32
N THR A 94 -18.52 1.82 2.11
CA THR A 94 -17.94 2.43 0.91
C THR A 94 -17.44 1.42 -0.13
N ALA A 95 -17.58 0.11 0.12
CA ALA A 95 -17.20 -0.87 -0.91
C ALA A 95 -18.08 -0.72 -2.17
N PRO A 96 -17.48 -0.80 -3.36
CA PRO A 96 -16.08 -1.05 -3.68
C PRO A 96 -15.23 0.20 -3.99
N GLN A 97 -15.68 1.39 -3.60
CA GLN A 97 -15.14 2.69 -4.05
C GLN A 97 -13.61 2.79 -3.98
N ALA A 98 -12.98 2.23 -2.95
CA ALA A 98 -11.52 2.25 -2.83
C ALA A 98 -10.81 1.56 -4.00
N ALA A 99 -11.34 0.43 -4.47
CA ALA A 99 -10.81 -0.31 -5.60
C ALA A 99 -11.01 0.45 -6.93
N ASP A 100 -12.20 0.95 -7.17
CA ASP A 100 -12.52 1.76 -8.35
C ASP A 100 -11.65 3.03 -8.39
N ASP A 101 -11.49 3.70 -7.25
CA ASP A 101 -10.68 4.91 -7.12
C ASP A 101 -9.20 4.66 -7.46
N VAL A 102 -8.62 3.57 -6.95
CA VAL A 102 -7.20 3.25 -7.23
C VAL A 102 -6.98 2.94 -8.71
N LEU A 103 -7.91 2.27 -9.37
CA LEU A 103 -7.82 2.04 -10.82
C LEU A 103 -7.88 3.36 -11.61
N CYS A 104 -8.76 4.29 -11.21
CA CYS A 104 -8.83 5.61 -11.83
C CYS A 104 -7.60 6.49 -11.52
N ALA A 105 -7.09 6.43 -10.29
CA ALA A 105 -5.85 7.12 -9.92
C ALA A 105 -4.66 6.59 -10.74
N TYR A 106 -4.60 5.28 -10.95
CA TYR A 106 -3.52 4.66 -11.72
C TYR A 106 -3.57 5.08 -13.21
N GLN A 107 -4.76 5.23 -13.78
CA GLN A 107 -4.92 5.82 -15.11
C GLN A 107 -4.45 7.28 -15.16
N ALA A 108 -4.80 8.09 -14.17
CA ALA A 108 -4.35 9.48 -14.09
C ALA A 108 -2.82 9.57 -13.92
N ILE A 109 -2.22 8.69 -13.12
CA ILE A 109 -0.76 8.58 -12.95
C ILE A 109 -0.08 8.24 -14.30
N ALA A 110 -0.68 7.39 -15.12
CA ALA A 110 -0.15 7.07 -16.44
C ALA A 110 0.00 8.33 -17.32
N ASN A 111 -0.95 9.26 -17.25
CA ASN A 111 -0.90 10.54 -17.95
C ASN A 111 0.16 11.46 -17.33
N GLU A 112 0.25 11.52 -16.00
CA GLU A 112 1.25 12.34 -15.29
C GLU A 112 2.69 11.87 -15.56
N ILE A 113 2.93 10.58 -15.66
CA ILE A 113 4.23 10.00 -16.06
C ILE A 113 4.65 10.55 -17.43
N GLU A 114 3.73 10.59 -18.41
CA GLU A 114 3.98 11.11 -19.73
C GLU A 114 4.27 12.62 -19.71
N VAL A 115 3.42 13.40 -19.05
CA VAL A 115 3.55 14.86 -18.92
C VAL A 115 4.88 15.24 -18.24
N ARG A 116 5.34 14.46 -17.28
CA ARG A 116 6.60 14.69 -16.54
C ARG A 116 7.82 14.10 -17.20
N GLY A 117 7.70 13.41 -18.33
CA GLY A 117 8.80 12.77 -19.02
C GLY A 117 9.45 11.62 -18.21
N LEU A 118 8.68 10.96 -17.35
CA LEU A 118 9.14 9.82 -16.57
C LEU A 118 9.03 8.51 -17.38
N SER A 119 9.73 7.44 -16.93
CA SER A 119 9.71 6.14 -17.61
C SER A 119 8.39 5.41 -17.36
N LYS A 120 7.70 5.02 -18.44
CA LYS A 120 6.54 4.13 -18.39
C LYS A 120 6.93 2.66 -18.17
N ASP A 121 8.19 2.31 -18.47
CA ASP A 121 8.71 0.96 -18.39
C ASP A 121 9.24 0.60 -17.00
N ASP A 122 9.46 1.61 -16.13
CA ASP A 122 10.03 1.43 -14.79
C ASP A 122 9.02 1.76 -13.68
N VAL A 123 7.76 1.38 -13.88
CA VAL A 123 6.69 1.60 -12.90
C VAL A 123 6.59 0.41 -11.97
N THR A 124 6.74 0.67 -10.69
CA THR A 124 6.46 -0.28 -9.60
C THR A 124 5.25 0.21 -8.82
N ILE A 125 4.44 -0.70 -8.33
CA ILE A 125 3.35 -0.38 -7.40
C ILE A 125 3.57 -1.09 -6.07
N MET A 126 3.26 -0.41 -4.98
CA MET A 126 3.46 -0.91 -3.63
C MET A 126 2.27 -0.59 -2.74
N GLY A 127 1.90 -1.52 -1.88
CA GLY A 127 0.86 -1.29 -0.89
C GLY A 127 0.96 -2.17 0.35
N LEU A 128 0.30 -1.73 1.42
CA LEU A 128 0.25 -2.46 2.68
C LEU A 128 -1.20 -2.79 3.06
N SER A 129 -1.46 -4.02 3.52
CA SER A 129 -2.79 -4.43 4.01
C SER A 129 -3.89 -4.17 2.96
N ALA A 130 -4.91 -3.38 3.26
CA ALA A 130 -5.87 -2.91 2.26
C ALA A 130 -5.22 -2.24 1.04
N GLY A 131 -4.11 -1.51 1.24
CA GLY A 131 -3.32 -0.96 0.14
C GLY A 131 -2.58 -2.03 -0.67
N GLY A 132 -2.13 -3.11 -0.02
CA GLY A 132 -1.56 -4.28 -0.68
C GLY A 132 -2.59 -4.97 -1.59
N HIS A 133 -3.82 -5.15 -1.10
CA HIS A 133 -4.95 -5.60 -1.92
C HIS A 133 -5.15 -4.71 -3.16
N LEU A 134 -5.17 -3.39 -2.97
CA LEU A 134 -5.38 -2.43 -4.06
C LEU A 134 -4.23 -2.44 -5.07
N ALA A 135 -2.99 -2.63 -4.61
CA ALA A 135 -1.82 -2.77 -5.47
C ALA A 135 -1.88 -4.07 -6.30
N LEU A 136 -2.21 -5.19 -5.67
CA LEU A 136 -2.39 -6.47 -6.35
C LEU A 136 -3.51 -6.39 -7.40
N LEU A 137 -4.67 -5.84 -7.02
CA LEU A 137 -5.80 -5.68 -7.94
C LEU A 137 -5.44 -4.81 -9.15
N ALA A 138 -4.79 -3.67 -8.92
CA ALA A 138 -4.36 -2.78 -10.00
C ALA A 138 -3.32 -3.43 -10.93
N GLY A 139 -2.40 -4.22 -10.37
CA GLY A 139 -1.34 -4.88 -11.12
C GLY A 139 -1.79 -6.15 -11.86
N PHE A 140 -2.78 -6.87 -11.33
CA PHE A 140 -3.28 -8.11 -11.94
C PHE A 140 -4.35 -7.87 -13.00
N LYS A 141 -5.02 -6.71 -12.92
CA LYS A 141 -6.12 -6.42 -13.82
C LYS A 141 -5.62 -6.13 -15.23
N ASN A 142 -6.20 -6.81 -16.22
CA ASN A 142 -5.90 -6.55 -17.61
C ASN A 142 -6.47 -5.19 -18.05
N SER A 143 -5.68 -4.42 -18.78
CA SER A 143 -6.19 -3.30 -19.57
C SER A 143 -7.25 -3.83 -20.55
N GLY A 144 -8.44 -3.22 -20.59
CA GLY A 144 -9.51 -3.66 -21.49
C GLY A 144 -10.73 -4.31 -20.82
N ASP A 145 -10.69 -4.59 -19.52
CA ASP A 145 -11.88 -5.03 -18.78
C ASP A 145 -12.84 -3.88 -18.52
N LEU A 146 -13.85 -3.73 -19.38
CA LEU A 146 -14.87 -2.67 -19.33
C LEU A 146 -15.80 -2.76 -18.11
N SER A 147 -15.68 -3.79 -17.28
CA SER A 147 -16.48 -3.92 -16.05
C SER A 147 -16.05 -2.95 -14.94
N PHE A 148 -14.92 -2.27 -15.10
CA PHE A 148 -14.38 -1.28 -14.16
C PHE A 148 -14.42 0.13 -14.76
N PRO A 149 -14.54 1.18 -13.90
CA PRO A 149 -14.78 2.56 -14.37
C PRO A 149 -13.59 3.18 -15.10
N CYS A 150 -12.36 2.70 -14.81
CA CYS A 150 -11.14 3.26 -15.37
C CYS A 150 -10.16 2.15 -15.74
N GLN A 151 -9.33 2.43 -16.75
CA GLN A 151 -8.34 1.47 -17.27
C GLN A 151 -7.01 2.17 -17.46
N ALA A 152 -5.97 1.67 -16.78
CA ALA A 152 -4.62 2.22 -16.94
C ALA A 152 -4.00 1.77 -18.28
N SER A 153 -3.34 2.69 -18.95
CA SER A 153 -2.56 2.43 -20.16
C SER A 153 -1.15 1.91 -19.88
N ILE A 154 -0.75 1.82 -18.61
CA ILE A 154 0.56 1.36 -18.16
C ILE A 154 0.40 0.08 -17.35
N LYS A 155 1.21 -0.93 -17.68
CA LYS A 155 1.37 -2.13 -16.89
C LYS A 155 2.54 -1.95 -15.93
N PRO A 156 2.39 -2.19 -14.62
CA PRO A 156 3.52 -2.12 -13.73
C PRO A 156 4.51 -3.25 -14.04
N LYS A 157 5.80 -2.97 -13.91
CA LYS A 157 6.87 -3.95 -14.07
C LYS A 157 6.98 -4.86 -12.85
N ALA A 158 6.66 -4.31 -11.68
CA ALA A 158 6.69 -5.06 -10.42
C ALA A 158 5.61 -4.60 -9.43
N ILE A 159 5.28 -5.50 -8.49
CA ILE A 159 4.40 -5.24 -7.36
C ILE A 159 5.14 -5.57 -6.06
N ILE A 160 5.08 -4.67 -5.09
CA ILE A 160 5.56 -4.91 -3.73
C ILE A 160 4.34 -4.96 -2.80
N ASN A 161 4.00 -6.16 -2.36
CA ASN A 161 2.84 -6.46 -1.55
C ASN A 161 3.24 -6.73 -0.10
N PHE A 162 2.80 -5.89 0.84
CA PHE A 162 2.95 -6.15 2.26
C PHE A 162 1.62 -6.64 2.82
N PHE A 163 1.55 -7.93 3.20
CA PHE A 163 0.39 -8.55 3.83
C PHE A 163 -0.96 -8.07 3.26
N GLY A 164 -1.06 -7.98 1.94
CA GLY A 164 -2.28 -7.58 1.23
C GLY A 164 -3.30 -8.72 1.20
N ILE A 165 -4.58 -8.32 1.17
CA ILE A 165 -5.69 -9.25 1.03
C ILE A 165 -5.76 -9.73 -0.42
N VAL A 166 -5.68 -11.03 -0.63
CA VAL A 166 -5.70 -11.69 -1.95
C VAL A 166 -7.10 -12.20 -2.28
N ASP A 167 -7.79 -12.71 -1.26
CA ASP A 167 -9.19 -13.13 -1.31
C ASP A 167 -9.97 -12.46 -0.15
N ILE A 168 -10.94 -11.61 -0.53
CA ILE A 168 -11.73 -10.83 0.44
C ILE A 168 -12.65 -11.74 1.26
N GLU A 169 -13.28 -12.76 0.64
CA GLU A 169 -14.21 -13.66 1.33
C GLU A 169 -13.47 -14.55 2.32
N ASP A 170 -12.30 -15.06 1.96
CA ASP A 170 -11.45 -15.83 2.84
C ASP A 170 -11.00 -15.01 4.05
N ASN A 171 -10.53 -13.78 3.84
CA ASN A 171 -10.14 -12.90 4.94
C ASN A 171 -11.32 -12.48 5.82
N PHE A 172 -12.50 -12.25 5.23
CA PHE A 172 -13.74 -12.00 5.99
C PHE A 172 -14.09 -13.17 6.92
N ASN A 173 -14.04 -14.41 6.41
CA ASN A 173 -14.34 -15.60 7.20
C ASN A 173 -13.34 -15.79 8.33
N PHE A 174 -12.03 -15.58 8.06
CA PHE A 174 -11.00 -15.59 9.09
C PHE A 174 -11.29 -14.60 10.22
N LEU A 175 -11.62 -13.36 9.88
CA LEU A 175 -11.94 -12.33 10.87
C LEU A 175 -13.23 -12.64 11.62
N LYS A 176 -14.24 -13.17 10.94
CA LYS A 176 -15.52 -13.57 11.55
C LYS A 176 -15.32 -14.64 12.62
N GLU A 177 -14.43 -15.57 12.40
CA GLU A 177 -14.14 -16.67 13.33
C GLU A 177 -13.20 -16.23 14.48
N ASN A 178 -12.14 -15.50 14.16
CA ASN A 178 -11.06 -15.22 15.09
C ASN A 178 -11.11 -13.83 15.74
N ARG A 179 -11.70 -12.84 15.07
CA ARG A 179 -11.73 -11.42 15.49
C ARG A 179 -13.06 -10.75 15.09
N PRO A 180 -14.24 -11.27 15.45
CA PRO A 180 -15.53 -10.76 14.96
C PRO A 180 -15.75 -9.26 15.24
N TRP A 181 -15.22 -8.73 16.34
CA TRP A 181 -15.29 -7.31 16.70
C TRP A 181 -14.37 -6.40 15.88
N LEU A 182 -13.38 -6.97 15.18
CA LEU A 182 -12.45 -6.26 14.31
C LEU A 182 -12.69 -6.57 12.82
N ASN A 183 -13.82 -7.15 12.46
CA ASN A 183 -14.13 -7.46 11.07
C ASN A 183 -14.39 -6.18 10.27
N TYR A 184 -13.32 -5.54 9.84
CA TYR A 184 -13.36 -4.31 9.06
C TYR A 184 -14.00 -4.49 7.68
N ILE A 185 -13.98 -5.71 7.12
CA ILE A 185 -14.65 -6.02 5.85
C ILE A 185 -16.17 -5.88 5.99
N ASN A 186 -16.72 -6.36 7.11
CA ASN A 186 -18.12 -6.19 7.41
C ASN A 186 -18.53 -4.71 7.62
N ILE A 187 -17.59 -3.86 8.04
CA ILE A 187 -17.81 -2.42 8.16
C ILE A 187 -17.74 -1.73 6.78
N TRP A 188 -16.84 -2.19 5.93
CA TRP A 188 -16.59 -1.62 4.61
C TRP A 188 -17.68 -1.94 3.60
N VAL A 189 -18.21 -3.19 3.59
CA VAL A 189 -19.23 -3.63 2.65
C VAL A 189 -20.59 -3.06 3.06
N PRO A 190 -21.33 -2.39 2.15
CA PRO A 190 -22.64 -1.83 2.45
C PRO A 190 -23.72 -2.91 2.56
N PRO A 191 -24.84 -2.64 3.30
CA PRO A 191 -25.85 -3.63 3.59
C PRO A 191 -26.63 -4.18 2.37
N ASP A 192 -26.61 -3.46 1.27
CA ASP A 192 -27.23 -3.84 -0.01
C ASP A 192 -26.35 -4.74 -0.89
N LYS A 193 -25.15 -5.08 -0.41
CA LYS A 193 -24.18 -5.96 -1.09
C LYS A 193 -23.75 -7.11 -0.21
N THR A 194 -23.46 -8.23 -0.82
CA THR A 194 -22.89 -9.39 -0.13
C THR A 194 -21.35 -9.38 -0.20
N ILE A 195 -20.72 -9.99 0.80
CA ILE A 195 -19.27 -10.21 0.81
C ILE A 195 -18.83 -10.97 -0.46
N LYS A 196 -19.61 -11.96 -0.86
CA LYS A 196 -19.34 -12.79 -2.04
C LYS A 196 -19.36 -11.97 -3.34
N GLU A 197 -20.33 -11.07 -3.53
CA GLU A 197 -20.37 -10.19 -4.71
C GLU A 197 -19.13 -9.31 -4.78
N ILE A 198 -18.73 -8.70 -3.64
CA ILE A 198 -17.52 -7.88 -3.59
C ILE A 198 -16.27 -8.74 -3.84
N SER A 199 -16.15 -9.89 -3.19
CA SER A 199 -15.01 -10.79 -3.35
C SER A 199 -14.87 -11.29 -4.79
N THR A 200 -15.94 -11.73 -5.40
CA THR A 200 -15.91 -12.25 -6.80
C THR A 200 -15.40 -11.22 -7.79
N LYS A 201 -15.70 -9.93 -7.57
CA LYS A 201 -15.29 -8.86 -8.50
C LYS A 201 -13.99 -8.16 -8.10
N TYR A 202 -13.64 -8.12 -6.80
CA TYR A 202 -12.56 -7.26 -6.31
C TYR A 202 -11.43 -8.02 -5.60
N SER A 203 -11.49 -9.35 -5.47
CA SER A 203 -10.35 -10.13 -4.98
C SER A 203 -9.28 -10.30 -6.05
N PRO A 204 -8.02 -9.95 -5.81
CA PRO A 204 -6.93 -10.12 -6.77
C PRO A 204 -6.80 -11.53 -7.32
N ILE A 205 -7.07 -12.56 -6.52
CA ILE A 205 -7.00 -13.98 -6.92
C ILE A 205 -7.89 -14.31 -8.15
N GLN A 206 -8.91 -13.50 -8.43
CA GLN A 206 -9.80 -13.69 -9.57
C GLN A 206 -9.19 -13.23 -10.90
N TYR A 207 -8.02 -12.56 -10.87
CA TYR A 207 -7.39 -11.93 -12.04
C TYR A 207 -6.04 -12.54 -12.40
N LEU A 208 -5.80 -13.79 -12.02
CA LEU A 208 -4.56 -14.50 -12.34
C LEU A 208 -4.48 -14.81 -13.84
N HIS A 209 -3.38 -14.41 -14.49
CA HIS A 209 -3.12 -14.66 -15.90
C HIS A 209 -1.60 -14.68 -16.19
N GLN A 210 -1.21 -15.05 -17.43
CA GLN A 210 0.19 -15.22 -17.80
C GLN A 210 1.04 -13.94 -17.69
N ASP A 211 0.40 -12.78 -17.89
CA ASP A 211 1.09 -11.51 -17.99
C ASP A 211 1.17 -10.74 -16.65
N ILE A 212 0.92 -11.38 -15.52
CA ILE A 212 1.09 -10.76 -14.20
C ILE A 212 2.54 -10.32 -14.02
N PRO A 213 2.77 -9.09 -13.51
CA PRO A 213 4.11 -8.61 -13.18
C PRO A 213 4.78 -9.51 -12.13
N LYS A 214 6.10 -9.45 -12.03
CA LYS A 214 6.81 -10.03 -10.90
C LYS A 214 6.45 -9.33 -9.61
N LEU A 215 6.42 -10.05 -8.50
CA LEU A 215 6.04 -9.49 -7.20
C LEU A 215 6.94 -9.96 -6.06
N VAL A 216 7.04 -9.12 -5.06
CA VAL A 216 7.55 -9.46 -3.73
C VAL A 216 6.37 -9.39 -2.77
N THR A 217 6.12 -10.47 -2.05
CA THR A 217 5.13 -10.54 -0.99
C THR A 217 5.84 -10.65 0.36
N VAL A 218 5.60 -9.70 1.26
CA VAL A 218 6.11 -9.71 2.63
C VAL A 218 4.96 -10.01 3.58
N HIS A 219 5.09 -11.03 4.42
CA HIS A 219 4.02 -11.40 5.35
C HIS A 219 4.57 -12.03 6.64
N GLY A 220 3.97 -11.66 7.77
CA GLY A 220 4.25 -12.26 9.06
C GLY A 220 3.38 -13.50 9.31
N THR A 221 3.95 -14.55 9.90
CA THR A 221 3.23 -15.81 10.14
C THR A 221 2.13 -15.70 11.20
N ASP A 222 2.27 -14.73 12.14
CA ASP A 222 1.32 -14.51 13.24
C ASP A 222 0.35 -13.35 12.97
N ASP A 223 0.21 -12.95 11.71
CA ASP A 223 -0.70 -11.88 11.32
C ASP A 223 -2.16 -12.24 11.65
N SER A 224 -2.72 -11.50 12.60
CA SER A 224 -4.06 -11.72 13.12
C SER A 224 -5.16 -10.86 12.46
N LEU A 225 -4.81 -10.05 11.44
CA LEU A 225 -5.74 -9.23 10.66
C LEU A 225 -5.88 -9.71 9.21
N VAL A 226 -4.78 -10.11 8.60
CA VAL A 226 -4.72 -10.72 7.28
C VAL A 226 -3.94 -12.03 7.44
N PRO A 227 -4.58 -13.19 7.42
CA PRO A 227 -3.93 -14.44 7.75
C PRO A 227 -2.82 -14.78 6.74
N TYR A 228 -1.71 -15.34 7.21
CA TYR A 228 -0.53 -15.68 6.41
C TYR A 228 -0.87 -16.54 5.17
N ARG A 229 -1.95 -17.35 5.24
CA ARG A 229 -2.42 -18.12 4.07
C ARG A 229 -2.77 -17.25 2.86
N GLN A 230 -3.05 -15.97 3.02
CA GLN A 230 -3.24 -15.05 1.89
C GLN A 230 -1.95 -14.89 1.07
N ALA A 231 -0.79 -14.88 1.72
CA ALA A 231 0.50 -14.90 1.02
C ALA A 231 0.78 -16.25 0.37
N LEU A 232 0.41 -17.36 1.04
CA LEU A 232 0.56 -18.71 0.49
C LEU A 232 -0.30 -18.92 -0.76
N MET A 233 -1.49 -18.30 -0.86
CA MET A 233 -2.31 -18.33 -2.09
C MET A 233 -1.56 -17.73 -3.28
N LEU A 234 -0.79 -16.65 -3.09
CA LEU A 234 0.03 -16.07 -4.15
C LEU A 234 1.23 -16.94 -4.50
N GLU A 235 1.87 -17.54 -3.50
CA GLU A 235 3.01 -18.43 -3.69
C GLU A 235 2.61 -19.69 -4.48
N GLU A 236 1.48 -20.28 -4.14
CA GLU A 236 0.93 -21.46 -4.85
C GLU A 236 0.52 -21.12 -6.29
N ALA A 237 -0.14 -19.96 -6.47
CA ALA A 237 -0.67 -19.57 -7.78
C ALA A 237 0.40 -19.01 -8.72
N LEU A 238 1.48 -18.43 -8.20
CA LEU A 238 2.50 -17.68 -8.95
C LEU A 238 3.94 -18.02 -8.49
N PRO A 239 4.33 -19.32 -8.43
CA PRO A 239 5.60 -19.74 -7.82
C PRO A 239 6.84 -19.18 -8.52
N GLU A 240 6.75 -18.87 -9.82
CA GLU A 240 7.88 -18.32 -10.60
C GLU A 240 7.88 -16.78 -10.67
N LYS A 241 6.85 -16.14 -10.15
CA LYS A 241 6.66 -14.69 -10.22
C LYS A 241 6.62 -13.99 -8.88
N ASN A 242 6.29 -14.72 -7.81
CA ASN A 242 6.21 -14.22 -6.45
C ASN A 242 7.46 -14.61 -5.65
N ILE A 243 8.13 -13.62 -5.07
CA ILE A 243 9.15 -13.84 -4.05
C ILE A 243 8.47 -13.63 -2.70
N LEU A 244 8.26 -14.72 -1.95
CA LEU A 244 7.65 -14.65 -0.63
C LEU A 244 8.71 -14.43 0.46
N ILE A 245 8.68 -13.27 1.09
CA ILE A 245 9.48 -12.94 2.27
C ILE A 245 8.65 -13.19 3.51
N THR A 246 8.88 -14.32 4.15
CA THR A 246 8.21 -14.71 5.39
C THR A 246 8.93 -14.09 6.60
N VAL A 247 8.15 -13.46 7.48
CA VAL A 247 8.64 -13.00 8.79
C VAL A 247 8.07 -13.93 9.85
N ASP A 248 8.89 -14.83 10.36
CA ASP A 248 8.47 -15.81 11.35
C ASP A 248 8.10 -15.16 12.68
N GLY A 249 6.91 -15.47 13.23
CA GLY A 249 6.34 -14.81 14.41
C GLY A 249 5.93 -13.35 14.18
N GLY A 250 6.09 -12.81 12.97
CA GLY A 250 5.70 -11.44 12.64
C GLY A 250 4.18 -11.27 12.67
N GLU A 251 3.70 -10.25 13.37
CA GLU A 251 2.30 -9.80 13.33
C GLU A 251 2.07 -8.79 12.20
N HIS A 252 0.83 -8.33 12.06
CA HIS A 252 0.46 -7.29 11.09
C HIS A 252 1.27 -6.00 11.28
N TRP A 253 2.32 -5.80 10.50
CA TRP A 253 3.29 -4.68 10.58
C TRP A 253 4.13 -4.63 11.88
N ARG A 254 4.15 -5.62 12.72
CA ARG A 254 5.01 -5.65 13.92
C ARG A 254 6.28 -6.42 13.65
N PHE A 255 7.16 -5.82 12.87
CA PHE A 255 8.48 -6.33 12.55
C PHE A 255 9.54 -5.52 13.30
N THR A 256 10.59 -6.17 13.71
CA THR A 256 11.77 -5.56 14.33
C THR A 256 12.54 -4.72 13.30
N ASP A 257 13.40 -3.82 13.76
CA ASP A 257 14.25 -3.03 12.85
C ASP A 257 15.25 -3.92 12.09
N GLU A 258 15.62 -5.07 12.61
CA GLU A 258 16.46 -6.06 11.93
C GLU A 258 15.70 -6.74 10.79
N GLU A 259 14.48 -7.19 11.04
CA GLU A 259 13.59 -7.76 10.02
C GLU A 259 13.29 -6.73 8.92
N HIS A 260 13.00 -5.48 9.27
CA HIS A 260 12.83 -4.42 8.28
C HIS A 260 14.08 -4.21 7.41
N ARG A 261 15.29 -4.29 7.98
CA ARG A 261 16.54 -4.20 7.20
C ARG A 261 16.72 -5.41 6.28
N ALA A 262 16.42 -6.61 6.76
CA ALA A 262 16.49 -7.83 5.96
C ALA A 262 15.49 -7.81 4.80
N ILE A 263 14.25 -7.39 5.06
CA ILE A 263 13.21 -7.20 4.04
C ILE A 263 13.66 -6.16 3.00
N LYS A 264 14.17 -5.01 3.47
CA LYS A 264 14.65 -3.97 2.55
C LYS A 264 15.74 -4.48 1.63
N LYS A 265 16.70 -5.25 2.15
CA LYS A 265 17.79 -5.83 1.34
C LYS A 265 17.22 -6.71 0.22
N GLN A 266 16.28 -7.61 0.53
CA GLN A 266 15.66 -8.49 -0.46
C GLN A 266 14.82 -7.70 -1.49
N ILE A 267 14.11 -6.65 -1.06
CA ILE A 267 13.41 -5.74 -1.99
C ILE A 267 14.40 -5.01 -2.89
N ASP A 268 15.52 -4.51 -2.36
CA ASP A 268 16.54 -3.82 -3.17
C ASP A 268 17.16 -4.77 -4.21
N GLU A 269 17.47 -6.00 -3.84
CA GLU A 269 17.98 -7.05 -4.73
C GLU A 269 16.97 -7.34 -5.84
N PHE A 270 15.70 -7.60 -5.49
CA PHE A 270 14.63 -7.80 -6.45
C PHE A 270 14.47 -6.60 -7.41
N MET A 271 14.48 -5.37 -6.89
CA MET A 271 14.32 -4.17 -7.73
C MET A 271 15.50 -3.99 -8.70
N ILE A 272 16.71 -4.34 -8.29
CA ILE A 272 17.90 -4.29 -9.15
C ILE A 272 17.82 -5.37 -10.23
N GLU A 273 17.50 -6.61 -9.88
CA GLU A 273 17.52 -7.74 -10.79
C GLU A 273 16.36 -7.75 -11.80
N GLU A 274 15.16 -7.36 -11.37
CA GLU A 274 13.93 -7.57 -12.11
C GLU A 274 13.29 -6.28 -12.68
N VAL A 275 13.63 -5.13 -12.12
CA VAL A 275 12.94 -3.87 -12.47
C VAL A 275 13.87 -2.82 -13.06
N TRP A 276 15.03 -2.62 -12.45
CA TRP A 276 15.88 -1.48 -12.73
C TRP A 276 17.12 -1.80 -13.60
N ASN A 277 17.13 -2.96 -14.21
CA ASN A 277 18.15 -3.37 -15.20
C ASN A 277 17.95 -2.70 -16.55
#